data_631d138ea1e69f0360a0dc801a9616b3
#
_entry.id   631d138ea1e69f0360a0dc801a9616b3
#
_cell.length_a   1.000
_cell.length_b   1.000
_cell.length_c   1.000
_cell.angle_alpha   90.00
_cell.angle_beta   90.00
_cell.angle_gamma   90.00
#
_symmetry.space_group_name_H-M   'P 1'
#
loop_
_entity.id
_entity.type
_entity.pdbx_description
1 polymer ?
#
loop_
_entity_poly.entity_id
_entity_poly.type
_entity_poly.pdbx_seq_one_letter_code
_entity_poly.pdbx_strand_id
1 'polypeptide(L)'
;VGRELIGGEENDFFERLLRGGETIWYVPGAVMWHIIPPEKLTADYFRRLCFNVGRSQRLRAVIHHRTHRTRLLEILKWGATLLLCLTMRPVQSRWLLRMRWQISRGIFSRNN
;
A
#
# COMPACT_ATOMS: atom_id res chain seq x y z
N VAL A 1 12.50 14.68 -9.35
CA VAL A 1 12.01 13.97 -8.15
C VAL A 1 10.72 14.68 -7.74
N GLY A 2 9.54 14.07 -7.79
CA GLY A 2 8.31 14.63 -7.23
C GLY A 2 7.04 14.57 -8.07
N ARG A 3 7.04 14.04 -9.30
CA ARG A 3 5.80 13.91 -10.11
C ARG A 3 5.12 12.54 -10.02
N GLU A 4 5.78 11.51 -9.53
CA GLU A 4 5.16 10.21 -9.30
C GLU A 4 4.88 10.04 -7.81
N LEU A 5 3.62 9.75 -7.47
CA LEU A 5 3.19 9.37 -6.12
C LEU A 5 3.75 7.98 -5.80
N ILE A 6 5.03 7.90 -5.52
CA ILE A 6 5.68 6.65 -5.08
C ILE A 6 5.46 6.56 -3.58
N GLY A 7 4.45 5.79 -3.14
CA GLY A 7 4.28 5.47 -1.73
C GLY A 7 5.12 4.25 -1.35
N GLY A 8 5.61 4.22 -0.11
CA GLY A 8 6.33 3.07 0.42
C GLY A 8 7.83 3.27 0.64
N GLU A 9 8.36 4.47 0.41
CA GLU A 9 9.75 4.82 0.72
C GLU A 9 10.04 4.64 2.22
N GLU A 10 9.12 5.04 3.08
CA GLU A 10 9.22 4.84 4.52
C GLU A 10 9.29 3.36 4.90
N ASN A 11 8.49 2.51 4.26
CA ASN A 11 8.50 1.08 4.51
C ASN A 11 9.83 0.44 4.08
N ASP A 12 10.41 0.87 2.97
CA ASP A 12 11.72 0.39 2.51
C ASP A 12 12.83 0.84 3.47
N PHE A 13 12.75 2.06 3.95
CA PHE A 13 13.67 2.59 4.95
C PHE A 13 13.63 1.77 6.25
N PHE A 14 12.45 1.53 6.81
CA PHE A 14 12.28 0.72 8.02
C PHE A 14 12.71 -0.74 7.81
N GLU A 15 12.41 -1.32 6.64
CA GLU A 15 12.85 -2.68 6.33
C GLU A 15 14.39 -2.79 6.27
N ARG A 16 15.08 -1.78 5.75
CA ARG A 16 16.55 -1.72 5.75
C ARG A 16 17.12 -1.59 7.14
N LEU A 17 16.55 -0.73 7.99
CA LEU A 17 16.97 -0.61 9.39
C LEU A 17 16.87 -1.95 10.13
N LEU A 18 15.70 -2.60 10.04
CA LEU A 18 15.48 -3.90 10.70
C LEU A 18 16.44 -5.00 10.19
N ARG A 19 16.75 -5.01 8.89
CA ARG A 19 17.75 -5.94 8.33
C ARG A 19 19.16 -5.63 8.76
N GLY A 20 19.48 -4.37 9.03
CA GLY A 20 20.75 -3.92 9.59
C GLY A 20 20.93 -4.26 11.07
N GLY A 21 19.91 -4.86 11.70
CA GLY A 21 19.92 -5.19 13.13
C GLY A 21 19.47 -4.05 14.04
N GLU A 22 18.97 -2.96 13.46
CA GLU A 22 18.47 -1.82 14.23
C GLU A 22 17.12 -2.12 14.87
N THR A 23 16.85 -1.53 16.02
CA THR A 23 15.59 -1.66 16.75
C THR A 23 14.73 -0.42 16.56
N ILE A 24 13.47 -0.61 16.20
CA ILE A 24 12.51 0.49 16.07
C ILE A 24 11.68 0.56 17.34
N TRP A 25 11.67 1.70 18.00
CA TRP A 25 10.92 1.94 19.22
C TRP A 25 9.68 2.77 18.93
N TYR A 26 8.54 2.34 19.46
CA TYR A 26 7.34 3.14 19.49
C TYR A 26 7.40 4.11 20.68
N VAL A 27 7.32 5.41 20.41
CA VAL A 27 7.33 6.46 21.42
C VAL A 27 5.96 7.13 21.47
N PRO A 28 5.10 6.83 22.45
CA PRO A 28 3.73 7.35 22.51
C PRO A 28 3.64 8.88 22.57
N GLY A 29 4.66 9.53 23.15
CA GLY A 29 4.73 10.99 23.26
C GLY A 29 5.24 11.70 22.00
N ALA A 30 5.72 10.98 20.99
CA ALA A 30 6.15 11.56 19.73
C ALA A 30 4.95 11.80 18.81
N VAL A 31 4.30 12.92 18.98
CA VAL A 31 3.10 13.32 18.21
C VAL A 31 3.48 14.27 17.10
N MET A 32 3.04 13.97 15.88
CA MET A 32 3.23 14.83 14.71
C MET A 32 1.88 15.12 14.07
N TRP A 33 1.63 16.39 13.76
CA TRP A 33 0.46 16.81 13.01
C TRP A 33 0.73 16.78 11.53
N HIS A 34 -0.03 15.98 10.79
CA HIS A 34 0.09 15.86 9.35
C HIS A 34 -1.00 16.67 8.64
N ILE A 35 -0.61 17.73 7.94
CA ILE A 35 -1.54 18.55 7.16
C ILE A 35 -1.78 17.85 5.82
N ILE A 36 -3.03 17.47 5.57
CA ILE A 36 -3.46 16.87 4.30
C ILE A 36 -4.19 17.93 3.49
N PRO A 37 -3.63 18.43 2.38
CA PRO A 37 -4.29 19.44 1.57
C PRO A 37 -5.54 18.87 0.88
N PRO A 38 -6.58 19.73 0.63
CA PRO A 38 -7.89 19.27 0.13
C PRO A 38 -7.86 18.46 -1.16
N GLU A 39 -6.94 18.76 -2.07
CA GLU A 39 -6.75 18.03 -3.33
C GLU A 39 -6.35 16.55 -3.13
N LYS A 40 -5.79 16.22 -1.96
CA LYS A 40 -5.47 14.82 -1.58
C LYS A 40 -6.67 14.08 -0.99
N LEU A 41 -7.77 14.75 -0.70
CA LEU A 41 -8.99 14.17 -0.15
C LEU A 41 -10.00 13.77 -1.24
N THR A 42 -9.58 13.70 -2.50
CA THR A 42 -10.42 13.32 -3.62
C THR A 42 -10.37 11.83 -3.92
N ALA A 43 -11.47 11.27 -4.44
CA ALA A 43 -11.55 9.86 -4.84
C ALA A 43 -10.53 9.52 -5.95
N ASP A 44 -10.25 10.46 -6.85
CA ASP A 44 -9.27 10.28 -7.91
C ASP A 44 -7.83 10.23 -7.38
N TYR A 45 -7.49 11.10 -6.45
CA TYR A 45 -6.20 11.05 -5.77
C TYR A 45 -6.02 9.72 -5.03
N PHE A 46 -7.02 9.30 -4.26
CA PHE A 46 -6.99 8.04 -3.53
C PHE A 46 -6.79 6.83 -4.47
N ARG A 47 -7.50 6.81 -5.60
CA ARG A 47 -7.35 5.75 -6.62
C ARG A 47 -5.92 5.69 -7.17
N ARG A 48 -5.34 6.84 -7.53
CA ARG A 48 -3.95 6.93 -8.01
C ARG A 48 -2.95 6.51 -6.95
N LEU A 49 -3.16 6.94 -5.71
CA LEU A 49 -2.32 6.55 -4.56
C LEU A 49 -2.31 5.03 -4.38
N CYS A 50 -3.48 4.39 -4.34
CA CYS A 50 -3.60 2.94 -4.19
C CYS A 50 -2.89 2.18 -5.33
N PHE A 51 -3.02 2.64 -6.57
CA PHE A 51 -2.33 2.05 -7.71
C PHE A 51 -0.81 2.15 -7.56
N ASN A 52 -0.29 3.32 -7.17
CA ASN A 52 1.14 3.54 -6.98
C ASN A 52 1.70 2.78 -5.79
N VAL A 53 0.92 2.59 -4.72
CA VAL A 53 1.29 1.68 -3.62
C VAL A 53 1.49 0.25 -4.15
N GLY A 54 0.62 -0.23 -5.03
CA GLY A 54 0.77 -1.54 -5.66
C GLY A 54 2.03 -1.62 -6.54
N ARG A 55 2.34 -0.59 -7.34
CA ARG A 55 3.58 -0.50 -8.12
C ARG A 55 4.83 -0.55 -7.23
N SER A 56 4.81 0.18 -6.13
CA SER A 56 5.93 0.19 -5.16
C SER A 56 6.13 -1.17 -4.51
N GLN A 57 5.05 -1.85 -4.14
CA GLN A 57 5.13 -3.23 -3.62
C GLN A 57 5.72 -4.19 -4.65
N ARG A 58 5.34 -4.07 -5.92
CA ARG A 58 5.91 -4.87 -7.00
C ARG A 58 7.40 -4.59 -7.16
N LEU A 59 7.81 -3.33 -7.22
CA LEU A 59 9.21 -2.95 -7.40
C LEU A 59 10.07 -3.54 -6.28
N ARG A 60 9.65 -3.40 -5.03
CA ARG A 60 10.31 -4.01 -3.88
C ARG A 60 10.36 -5.54 -3.98
N ALA A 61 9.26 -6.17 -4.44
CA ALA A 61 9.21 -7.62 -4.63
C ALA A 61 10.21 -8.11 -5.68
N VAL A 62 10.43 -7.34 -6.74
CA VAL A 62 11.45 -7.65 -7.77
C VAL A 62 12.85 -7.49 -7.19
N ILE A 63 13.14 -6.36 -6.54
CA ILE A 63 14.46 -6.08 -5.93
C ILE A 63 14.85 -7.16 -4.91
N HIS A 64 13.89 -7.64 -4.13
CA HIS A 64 14.13 -8.65 -3.09
C HIS A 64 13.84 -10.10 -3.52
N HIS A 65 13.68 -10.36 -4.81
CA HIS A 65 13.37 -11.70 -5.37
C HIS A 65 12.16 -12.39 -4.72
N ARG A 66 11.13 -11.62 -4.32
CA ARG A 66 9.93 -12.11 -3.63
C ARG A 66 8.64 -12.02 -4.46
N THR A 67 8.75 -11.93 -5.77
CA THR A 67 7.61 -11.68 -6.68
C THR A 67 6.50 -12.72 -6.52
N HIS A 68 6.85 -14.01 -6.47
CA HIS A 68 5.85 -15.08 -6.31
C HIS A 68 5.14 -15.00 -4.95
N ARG A 69 5.90 -14.77 -3.88
CA ARG A 69 5.34 -14.60 -2.53
C ARG A 69 4.39 -13.40 -2.47
N THR A 70 4.76 -12.27 -3.07
CA THR A 70 3.92 -11.07 -3.11
C THR A 70 2.62 -11.31 -3.85
N ARG A 71 2.65 -12.02 -4.98
CA ARG A 71 1.46 -12.37 -5.77
C ARG A 71 0.54 -13.34 -4.99
N LEU A 72 1.11 -14.36 -4.36
CA LEU A 72 0.36 -15.30 -3.54
C LEU A 72 -0.33 -14.59 -2.37
N LEU A 73 0.40 -13.74 -1.64
CA LEU A 73 -0.16 -12.96 -0.54
C LEU A 73 -1.28 -12.03 -1.01
N GLU A 74 -1.18 -11.48 -2.23
CA GLU A 74 -2.24 -10.64 -2.78
C GLU A 74 -3.52 -11.44 -3.06
N ILE A 75 -3.40 -12.68 -3.55
CA ILE A 75 -4.55 -13.58 -3.72
C ILE A 75 -5.20 -13.90 -2.37
N LEU A 76 -4.41 -14.21 -1.35
CA LEU A 76 -4.92 -14.47 0.01
C LEU A 76 -5.62 -13.24 0.60
N LYS A 77 -5.08 -12.05 0.37
CA LYS A 77 -5.70 -10.78 0.79
C LYS A 77 -7.05 -10.54 0.10
N TRP A 78 -7.24 -10.99 -1.14
CA TRP A 78 -8.55 -10.94 -1.80
C TRP A 78 -9.56 -11.81 -1.08
N GLY A 79 -9.20 -13.04 -0.70
CA GLY A 79 -10.06 -13.91 0.11
C GLY A 79 -10.50 -13.24 1.41
N ALA A 80 -9.54 -12.69 2.17
CA ALA A 80 -9.83 -11.95 3.41
C ALA A 80 -10.70 -10.70 3.15
N THR A 81 -10.47 -9.98 2.07
CA THR A 81 -11.27 -8.81 1.70
C THR A 81 -12.72 -9.17 1.42
N LEU A 82 -12.97 -10.26 0.70
CA LEU A 82 -14.32 -10.72 0.41
C LEU A 82 -15.06 -11.16 1.67
N LEU A 83 -14.38 -11.86 2.60
CA LEU A 83 -14.95 -12.21 3.90
C LEU A 83 -15.31 -10.97 4.72
N LEU A 84 -14.43 -9.96 4.76
CA LEU A 84 -14.71 -8.69 5.46
C LEU A 84 -15.91 -7.96 4.85
N CYS A 85 -16.09 -7.99 3.54
CA CYS A 85 -17.23 -7.36 2.86
C CYS A 85 -18.58 -7.94 3.31
N LEU A 86 -18.64 -9.18 3.81
CA LEU A 86 -19.85 -9.77 4.33
C LEU A 86 -20.31 -9.15 5.66
N THR A 87 -19.39 -8.57 6.42
CA THR A 87 -19.66 -7.99 7.75
C THR A 87 -19.69 -6.46 7.75
N MET A 88 -19.21 -5.83 6.67
CA MET A 88 -19.10 -4.38 6.55
C MET A 88 -20.35 -3.75 5.90
N ARG A 89 -20.56 -2.46 6.18
CA ARG A 89 -21.60 -1.69 5.49
C ARG A 89 -21.30 -1.59 3.98
N PRO A 90 -22.33 -1.58 3.10
CA PRO A 90 -22.14 -1.59 1.63
C PRO A 90 -21.22 -0.46 1.11
N VAL A 91 -21.28 0.72 1.72
CA VAL A 91 -20.43 1.85 1.33
C VAL A 91 -18.95 1.56 1.63
N GLN A 92 -18.67 1.02 2.82
CA GLN A 92 -17.31 0.65 3.24
C GLN A 92 -16.75 -0.50 2.39
N SER A 93 -17.59 -1.51 2.10
CA SER A 93 -17.22 -2.64 1.23
C SER A 93 -16.84 -2.17 -0.18
N ARG A 94 -17.59 -1.23 -0.76
CA ARG A 94 -17.28 -0.65 -2.08
C ARG A 94 -15.93 0.08 -2.08
N TRP A 95 -15.61 0.85 -1.05
CA TRP A 95 -14.34 1.53 -0.92
C TRP A 95 -13.19 0.54 -0.75
N LEU A 96 -13.37 -0.48 0.09
CA LEU A 96 -12.38 -1.52 0.33
C LEU A 96 -12.07 -2.30 -0.96
N LEU A 97 -13.09 -2.69 -1.73
CA LEU A 97 -12.94 -3.38 -3.01
C LEU A 97 -12.22 -2.51 -4.05
N ARG A 98 -12.58 -1.22 -4.15
CA ARG A 98 -11.91 -0.28 -5.05
C ARG A 98 -10.44 -0.10 -4.69
N MET A 99 -10.12 0.05 -3.40
CA MET A 99 -8.75 0.15 -2.91
C MET A 99 -7.96 -1.12 -3.29
N ARG A 100 -8.50 -2.30 -2.94
CA ARG A 100 -7.86 -3.59 -3.24
C ARG A 100 -7.61 -3.75 -4.73
N TRP A 101 -8.61 -3.46 -5.54
CA TRP A 101 -8.50 -3.53 -7.00
C TRP A 101 -7.36 -2.67 -7.55
N GLN A 102 -7.23 -1.42 -7.11
CA GLN A 102 -6.18 -0.53 -7.59
C GLN A 102 -4.79 -0.99 -7.14
N ILE A 103 -4.64 -1.45 -5.90
CA ILE A 103 -3.39 -2.02 -5.41
C ILE A 103 -2.99 -3.25 -6.24
N SER A 104 -3.92 -4.17 -6.47
CA SER A 104 -3.67 -5.36 -7.30
C SER A 104 -3.27 -4.98 -8.72
N ARG A 105 -3.97 -4.04 -9.35
CA ARG A 105 -3.57 -3.52 -10.67
C ARG A 105 -2.12 -3.00 -10.68
N GLY A 106 -1.71 -2.30 -9.62
CA GLY A 106 -0.34 -1.82 -9.47
C GLY A 106 0.67 -2.96 -9.34
N ILE A 107 0.35 -4.00 -8.55
CA ILE A 107 1.22 -5.18 -8.35
C ILE A 107 1.37 -5.98 -9.66
N PHE A 108 0.31 -6.12 -10.44
CA PHE A 108 0.31 -6.89 -11.69
C PHE A 108 0.58 -6.04 -12.94
N SER A 109 0.79 -4.72 -12.82
CA SER A 109 1.10 -3.87 -13.96
C SER A 109 2.42 -4.31 -14.62
N ARG A 110 2.46 -4.31 -15.94
CA ARG A 110 3.74 -4.44 -16.67
C ARG A 110 4.46 -3.08 -16.66
N ASN A 111 5.78 -3.10 -16.58
CA ASN A 111 6.55 -1.91 -16.91
C ASN A 111 6.43 -1.70 -18.42
N ASN A 112 5.84 -0.62 -18.83
CA ASN A 112 6.19 0.02 -20.08
C ASN A 112 7.25 1.05 -19.76
#